data_95110e6e20c7bc5f7dd43cfc395b6bad
#
_entry.id   95110e6e20c7bc5f7dd43cfc395b6bad
#
_cell.length_a   1.000
_cell.length_b   1.000
_cell.length_c   1.000
_cell.angle_alpha   90.00
_cell.angle_beta   90.00
_cell.angle_gamma   90.00
#
_symmetry.space_group_name_H-M   'P 1'
#
loop_
_entity.id
_entity.type
_entity.pdbx_description
1 polymer ?
#
loop_
_entity_poly.entity_id
_entity_poly.type
_entity_poly.pdbx_seq_one_letter_code
_entity_poly.pdbx_strand_id
1 'polypeptide(L)'
;MLGGLILMGILASILPIASAMVLHGLIQLTSNGYRAWLNRKDIVWAIVTTLFIGNMLAMTGLAFVAFSPDRITVLLALGLLPYVAWALPKNLALDVGKKPVGLLAGAVVVTTNLLAGVGGPILDVFFQRVQLTRHQVVATKAVAQALGHISKVIFYGGFAASAGQQDWPTLWLLCAAIISSIAGTTIGKRVLDKMQDATFFNWTQRIMLSVGAVLIARALYLMPA
;
A
#
# COMPACT_ATOMS: atom_id res chain seq x y z
N MET A 1 3.26 7.17 -1.87
CA MET A 1 3.67 5.77 -2.13
C MET A 1 5.04 5.43 -1.55
N LEU A 2 6.07 6.21 -1.87
CA LEU A 2 7.44 6.00 -1.36
C LEU A 2 7.51 5.84 0.16
N GLY A 3 6.89 6.75 0.92
CA GLY A 3 6.89 6.69 2.39
C GLY A 3 6.30 5.41 2.97
N GLY A 4 5.24 4.85 2.33
CA GLY A 4 4.66 3.57 2.75
C GLY A 4 5.61 2.39 2.54
N LEU A 5 6.34 2.35 1.42
CA LEU A 5 7.31 1.31 1.13
C LEU A 5 8.48 1.34 2.13
N ILE A 6 9.05 2.52 2.38
CA ILE A 6 10.13 2.68 3.37
C ILE A 6 9.65 2.30 4.76
N LEU A 7 8.49 2.81 5.18
CA LEU A 7 7.93 2.51 6.49
C LEU A 7 7.68 1.01 6.66
N MET A 8 7.08 0.35 5.66
CA MET A 8 6.83 -1.10 5.73
C MET A 8 8.15 -1.89 5.80
N GLY A 9 9.15 -1.50 5.02
CA GLY A 9 10.48 -2.12 5.06
C GLY A 9 11.15 -2.03 6.43
N ILE A 10 11.06 -0.87 7.09
CA ILE A 10 11.57 -0.68 8.44
C ILE A 10 10.79 -1.56 9.43
N LEU A 11 9.45 -1.46 9.43
CA LEU A 11 8.60 -2.20 10.36
C LEU A 11 8.76 -3.72 10.22
N ALA A 12 8.77 -4.25 8.99
CA ALA A 12 8.97 -5.67 8.71
C ALA A 12 10.37 -6.17 9.12
N SER A 13 11.33 -5.26 9.24
CA SER A 13 12.69 -5.58 9.66
C SER A 13 12.86 -5.73 11.18
N ILE A 14 12.02 -5.04 11.97
CA ILE A 14 12.18 -4.92 13.43
C ILE A 14 11.05 -5.56 14.23
N LEU A 15 9.83 -5.66 13.65
CA LEU A 15 8.64 -6.20 14.32
C LEU A 15 8.26 -7.58 13.78
N PRO A 16 7.48 -8.39 14.54
CA PRO A 16 6.75 -9.52 13.98
C PRO A 16 5.87 -9.06 12.81
N ILE A 17 5.74 -9.89 11.77
CA ILE A 17 5.08 -9.49 10.52
C ILE A 17 3.63 -9.02 10.74
N ALA A 18 2.85 -9.75 11.54
CA ALA A 18 1.47 -9.35 11.81
C ALA A 18 1.39 -7.96 12.47
N SER A 19 2.23 -7.68 13.48
CA SER A 19 2.30 -6.37 14.15
C SER A 19 2.76 -5.26 13.19
N ALA A 20 3.77 -5.56 12.34
CA ALA A 20 4.25 -4.63 11.30
C ALA A 20 3.14 -4.28 10.31
N MET A 21 2.37 -5.28 9.85
CA MET A 21 1.26 -5.10 8.90
C MET A 21 0.12 -4.27 9.51
N VAL A 22 -0.23 -4.54 10.78
CA VAL A 22 -1.27 -3.78 11.49
C VAL A 22 -0.84 -2.34 11.69
N LEU A 23 0.35 -2.11 12.27
CA LEU A 23 0.85 -0.76 12.54
C LEU A 23 0.98 0.06 11.25
N HIS A 24 1.60 -0.52 10.21
CA HIS A 24 1.67 0.11 8.90
C HIS A 24 0.27 0.43 8.35
N GLY A 25 -0.68 -0.52 8.49
CA GLY A 25 -2.05 -0.36 8.06
C GLY A 25 -2.73 0.84 8.71
N LEU A 26 -2.62 0.98 10.03
CA LEU A 26 -3.20 2.10 10.79
C LEU A 26 -2.60 3.46 10.39
N ILE A 27 -1.26 3.53 10.25
CA ILE A 27 -0.58 4.76 9.83
C ILE A 27 -1.00 5.16 8.41
N GLN A 28 -1.03 4.20 7.49
CA GLN A 28 -1.40 4.45 6.10
C GLN A 28 -2.90 4.73 5.93
N LEU A 29 -3.76 4.10 6.75
CA LEU A 29 -5.18 4.42 6.82
C LEU A 29 -5.38 5.89 7.22
N THR A 30 -4.65 6.37 8.22
CA THR A 30 -4.69 7.78 8.63
C THR A 30 -4.27 8.71 7.50
N SER A 31 -3.11 8.44 6.86
CA SER A 31 -2.59 9.28 5.77
C SER A 31 -3.51 9.30 4.55
N ASN A 32 -3.96 8.13 4.10
CA ASN A 32 -4.83 8.03 2.92
C ASN A 32 -6.25 8.47 3.22
N GLY A 33 -6.79 8.17 4.40
CA GLY A 33 -8.10 8.67 4.87
C GLY A 33 -8.15 10.19 4.93
N TYR A 34 -7.13 10.82 5.51
CA TYR A 34 -7.02 12.28 5.54
C TYR A 34 -6.94 12.87 4.12
N ARG A 35 -6.16 12.27 3.22
CA ARG A 35 -6.08 12.69 1.81
C ARG A 35 -7.41 12.53 1.09
N ALA A 36 -8.12 11.43 1.32
CA ALA A 36 -9.46 11.19 0.79
C ALA A 36 -10.46 12.23 1.28
N TRP A 37 -10.42 12.56 2.57
CA TRP A 37 -11.28 13.57 3.16
C TRP A 37 -11.04 14.96 2.57
N LEU A 38 -9.79 15.37 2.39
CA LEU A 38 -9.43 16.65 1.78
C LEU A 38 -9.93 16.78 0.34
N ASN A 39 -10.01 15.68 -0.41
CA ASN A 39 -10.40 15.66 -1.82
C ASN A 39 -11.76 14.97 -2.04
N ARG A 40 -12.62 14.89 -1.02
CA ARG A 40 -13.83 14.07 -1.02
C ARG A 40 -14.84 14.39 -2.13
N LYS A 41 -14.81 15.61 -2.67
CA LYS A 41 -15.69 16.05 -3.75
C LYS A 41 -15.33 15.44 -5.11
N ASP A 42 -14.09 14.99 -5.27
CA ASP A 42 -13.55 14.46 -6.52
C ASP A 42 -13.51 12.92 -6.55
N ILE A 43 -14.10 12.24 -5.55
CA ILE A 43 -14.11 10.78 -5.48
C ILE A 43 -15.04 10.21 -6.53
N VAL A 44 -14.52 9.30 -7.38
CA VAL A 44 -15.31 8.54 -8.36
C VAL A 44 -15.75 7.22 -7.73
N TRP A 45 -16.90 7.25 -7.06
CA TRP A 45 -17.43 6.14 -6.28
C TRP A 45 -17.66 4.85 -7.09
N ALA A 46 -18.01 4.96 -8.37
CA ALA A 46 -18.18 3.80 -9.25
C ALA A 46 -16.89 2.96 -9.35
N ILE A 47 -15.72 3.62 -9.42
CA ILE A 47 -14.42 2.95 -9.43
C ILE A 47 -14.11 2.38 -8.04
N VAL A 48 -14.34 3.16 -6.98
CA VAL A 48 -14.12 2.70 -5.60
C VAL A 48 -14.90 1.42 -5.32
N THR A 49 -16.17 1.37 -5.74
CA THR A 49 -17.04 0.20 -5.52
C THR A 49 -16.49 -1.06 -6.21
N THR A 50 -16.05 -0.97 -7.47
CA THR A 50 -15.49 -2.12 -8.19
C THR A 50 -14.17 -2.58 -7.57
N LEU A 51 -13.29 -1.65 -7.20
CA LEU A 51 -12.04 -1.95 -6.48
C LEU A 51 -12.33 -2.63 -5.14
N PHE A 52 -13.32 -2.13 -4.39
CA PHE A 52 -13.68 -2.70 -3.08
C PHE A 52 -14.26 -4.12 -3.21
N ILE A 53 -15.12 -4.39 -4.18
CA ILE A 53 -15.65 -5.73 -4.42
C ILE A 53 -14.49 -6.70 -4.75
N GLY A 54 -13.60 -6.33 -5.67
CA GLY A 54 -12.43 -7.16 -5.99
C GLY A 54 -11.51 -7.39 -4.78
N ASN A 55 -11.31 -6.35 -3.95
CA ASN A 55 -10.58 -6.45 -2.68
C ASN A 55 -11.23 -7.47 -1.74
N MET A 56 -12.55 -7.40 -1.52
CA MET A 56 -13.25 -8.31 -0.62
C MET A 56 -13.18 -9.77 -1.10
N LEU A 57 -13.38 -10.01 -2.40
CA LEU A 57 -13.29 -11.35 -2.98
C LEU A 57 -11.90 -11.97 -2.76
N ALA A 58 -10.84 -11.24 -3.05
CA ALA A 58 -9.47 -11.74 -2.88
C ALA A 58 -9.09 -11.90 -1.40
N MET A 59 -9.46 -10.94 -0.54
CA MET A 59 -9.22 -11.02 0.90
C MET A 59 -9.91 -12.25 1.51
N THR A 60 -11.15 -12.52 1.13
CA THR A 60 -11.91 -13.70 1.59
C THR A 60 -11.22 -14.98 1.11
N GLY A 61 -10.82 -15.06 -0.16
CA GLY A 61 -10.08 -16.21 -0.70
C GLY A 61 -8.77 -16.48 0.05
N LEU A 62 -7.99 -15.43 0.33
CA LEU A 62 -6.74 -15.54 1.10
C LEU A 62 -6.98 -15.97 2.57
N ALA A 63 -8.10 -15.54 3.17
CA ALA A 63 -8.46 -15.96 4.51
C ALA A 63 -8.81 -17.46 4.58
N PHE A 64 -9.50 -18.00 3.55
CA PHE A 64 -9.81 -19.44 3.48
C PHE A 64 -8.58 -20.33 3.37
N VAL A 65 -7.50 -19.88 2.70
CA VAL A 65 -6.25 -20.63 2.61
C VAL A 65 -5.30 -20.34 3.76
N ALA A 66 -5.76 -19.64 4.81
CA ALA A 66 -4.96 -19.25 5.98
C ALA A 66 -3.61 -18.62 5.59
N PHE A 67 -3.64 -17.72 4.58
CA PHE A 67 -2.44 -17.09 4.04
C PHE A 67 -1.70 -16.28 5.10
N SER A 68 -0.47 -16.70 5.42
CA SER A 68 0.39 -16.04 6.42
C SER A 68 1.84 -16.04 5.94
N PRO A 69 2.29 -14.99 5.24
CA PRO A 69 3.63 -14.92 4.72
C PRO A 69 4.65 -14.72 5.86
N ASP A 70 5.79 -15.40 5.75
CA ASP A 70 6.92 -15.19 6.65
C ASP A 70 7.67 -13.88 6.32
N ARG A 71 8.65 -13.54 7.17
CA ARG A 71 9.43 -12.30 7.04
C ARG A 71 10.20 -12.23 5.73
N ILE A 72 10.82 -13.34 5.31
CA ILE A 72 11.64 -13.39 4.08
C ILE A 72 10.74 -13.13 2.87
N THR A 73 9.61 -13.82 2.81
CA THR A 73 8.60 -13.65 1.76
C THR A 73 8.10 -12.21 1.68
N VAL A 74 7.79 -11.57 2.82
CA VAL A 74 7.35 -10.16 2.86
C VAL A 74 8.44 -9.22 2.37
N LEU A 75 9.68 -9.39 2.82
CA LEU A 75 10.81 -8.54 2.42
C LEU A 75 11.13 -8.70 0.93
N LEU A 76 11.11 -9.94 0.40
CA LEU A 76 11.29 -10.20 -1.03
C LEU A 76 10.17 -9.59 -1.86
N ALA A 77 8.91 -9.82 -1.48
CA ALA A 77 7.78 -9.28 -2.20
C ALA A 77 7.80 -7.74 -2.19
N LEU A 78 8.08 -7.13 -1.03
CA LEU A 78 8.18 -5.67 -0.89
C LEU A 78 9.36 -5.10 -1.70
N GLY A 79 10.50 -5.81 -1.69
CA GLY A 79 11.69 -5.41 -2.44
C GLY A 79 11.55 -5.55 -3.95
N LEU A 80 10.88 -6.60 -4.43
CA LEU A 80 10.64 -6.84 -5.85
C LEU A 80 9.54 -5.93 -6.44
N LEU A 81 8.58 -5.49 -5.62
CA LEU A 81 7.42 -4.72 -6.06
C LEU A 81 7.77 -3.49 -6.91
N PRO A 82 8.75 -2.63 -6.56
CA PRO A 82 9.15 -1.49 -7.40
C PRO A 82 9.68 -1.91 -8.77
N TYR A 83 10.41 -3.01 -8.85
CA TYR A 83 10.97 -3.54 -10.10
C TYR A 83 9.86 -4.12 -10.99
N VAL A 84 8.94 -4.88 -10.41
CA VAL A 84 7.75 -5.39 -11.12
C VAL A 84 6.93 -4.22 -11.67
N ALA A 85 6.62 -3.22 -10.84
CA ALA A 85 5.86 -2.05 -11.28
C ALA A 85 6.60 -1.24 -12.37
N TRP A 86 7.93 -1.17 -12.31
CA TRP A 86 8.74 -0.50 -13.33
C TRP A 86 8.82 -1.28 -14.64
N ALA A 87 8.93 -2.63 -14.57
CA ALA A 87 9.04 -3.51 -15.73
C ALA A 87 7.71 -3.69 -16.48
N LEU A 88 6.58 -3.37 -15.86
CA LEU A 88 5.28 -3.49 -16.52
C LEU A 88 5.20 -2.57 -17.75
N PRO A 89 4.81 -3.11 -18.92
CA PRO A 89 4.74 -2.34 -20.15
C PRO A 89 3.80 -1.14 -20.00
N LYS A 90 4.26 0.05 -20.38
CA LYS A 90 3.45 1.29 -20.34
C LYS A 90 2.23 1.25 -21.27
N ASN A 91 2.24 0.33 -22.24
CA ASN A 91 1.14 0.08 -23.16
C ASN A 91 0.12 -0.95 -22.64
N LEU A 92 0.33 -1.49 -21.43
CA LEU A 92 -0.65 -2.36 -20.79
C LEU A 92 -1.97 -1.60 -20.65
N ALA A 93 -2.97 -2.00 -21.45
CA ALA A 93 -4.23 -1.24 -21.60
C ALA A 93 -5.20 -1.50 -20.45
N LEU A 94 -4.75 -1.26 -19.22
CA LEU A 94 -5.55 -1.45 -18.01
C LEU A 94 -6.22 -0.13 -17.64
N ASP A 95 -7.53 -0.07 -17.85
CA ASP A 95 -8.37 1.08 -17.50
C ASP A 95 -9.30 0.69 -16.34
N VAL A 96 -8.99 1.17 -15.15
CA VAL A 96 -9.76 0.90 -13.93
C VAL A 96 -11.21 1.39 -13.99
N GLY A 97 -11.54 2.27 -14.93
CA GLY A 97 -12.91 2.70 -15.18
C GLY A 97 -13.80 1.60 -15.74
N LYS A 98 -13.22 0.57 -16.36
CA LYS A 98 -13.96 -0.62 -16.83
C LYS A 98 -14.19 -1.58 -15.65
N LYS A 99 -15.44 -1.97 -15.40
CA LYS A 99 -15.82 -2.83 -14.26
C LYS A 99 -14.96 -4.08 -14.08
N PRO A 100 -14.69 -4.93 -15.12
CA PRO A 100 -13.84 -6.11 -14.96
C PRO A 100 -12.41 -5.76 -14.55
N VAL A 101 -11.86 -4.69 -15.09
CA VAL A 101 -10.51 -4.21 -14.76
C VAL A 101 -10.48 -3.65 -13.34
N GLY A 102 -11.53 -2.94 -12.89
CA GLY A 102 -11.66 -2.47 -11.52
C GLY A 102 -11.71 -3.62 -10.50
N LEU A 103 -12.48 -4.69 -10.79
CA LEU A 103 -12.50 -5.90 -9.97
C LEU A 103 -11.13 -6.57 -9.89
N LEU A 104 -10.48 -6.77 -11.03
CA LEU A 104 -9.13 -7.35 -11.09
C LEU A 104 -8.12 -6.48 -10.32
N ALA A 105 -8.17 -5.16 -10.52
CA ALA A 105 -7.29 -4.22 -9.83
C ALA A 105 -7.48 -4.29 -8.30
N GLY A 106 -8.72 -4.34 -7.82
CA GLY A 106 -9.02 -4.51 -6.41
C GLY A 106 -8.44 -5.80 -5.83
N ALA A 107 -8.60 -6.91 -6.54
CA ALA A 107 -8.08 -8.22 -6.14
C ALA A 107 -6.53 -8.23 -6.13
N VAL A 108 -5.88 -7.78 -7.19
CA VAL A 108 -4.41 -7.77 -7.30
C VAL A 108 -3.79 -6.82 -6.28
N VAL A 109 -4.37 -5.63 -6.10
CA VAL A 109 -3.85 -4.61 -5.16
C VAL A 109 -3.96 -5.09 -3.71
N VAL A 110 -5.08 -5.70 -3.30
CA VAL A 110 -5.19 -6.22 -1.93
C VAL A 110 -4.29 -7.41 -1.70
N THR A 111 -4.19 -8.35 -2.66
CA THR A 111 -3.25 -9.47 -2.58
C THR A 111 -1.82 -8.97 -2.39
N THR A 112 -1.40 -7.99 -3.19
CA THR A 112 -0.07 -7.37 -3.05
C THR A 112 0.09 -6.65 -1.71
N ASN A 113 -0.97 -5.97 -1.24
CA ASN A 113 -0.95 -5.27 0.05
C ASN A 113 -0.88 -6.24 1.24
N LEU A 114 -1.52 -7.41 1.15
CA LEU A 114 -1.44 -8.46 2.17
C LEU A 114 -0.11 -9.21 2.10
N LEU A 115 0.45 -9.45 0.91
CA LEU A 115 1.73 -10.13 0.74
C LEU A 115 2.93 -9.23 1.09
N ALA A 116 2.99 -8.05 0.50
CA ALA A 116 4.13 -7.13 0.61
C ALA A 116 3.89 -5.95 1.57
N GLY A 117 2.69 -5.81 2.13
CA GLY A 117 2.32 -4.66 2.97
C GLY A 117 2.03 -3.36 2.20
N VAL A 118 2.26 -3.31 0.89
CA VAL A 118 2.08 -2.13 0.03
C VAL A 118 1.49 -2.53 -1.31
N GLY A 119 0.37 -1.93 -1.70
CA GLY A 119 -0.28 -2.16 -2.99
C GLY A 119 -0.28 -0.94 -3.94
N GLY A 120 0.21 0.21 -3.44
CA GLY A 120 0.14 1.49 -4.16
C GLY A 120 0.80 1.50 -5.53
N PRO A 121 2.04 1.01 -5.73
CA PRO A 121 2.69 0.96 -7.03
C PRO A 121 1.91 0.18 -8.10
N ILE A 122 1.27 -0.91 -7.70
CA ILE A 122 0.43 -1.71 -8.60
C ILE A 122 -0.87 -0.97 -8.92
N LEU A 123 -1.49 -0.34 -7.93
CA LEU A 123 -2.70 0.47 -8.16
C LEU A 123 -2.45 1.58 -9.20
N ASP A 124 -1.25 2.17 -9.20
CA ASP A 124 -0.89 3.22 -10.17
C ASP A 124 -0.95 2.74 -11.62
N VAL A 125 -0.57 1.48 -11.88
CA VAL A 125 -0.62 0.90 -13.22
C VAL A 125 -2.05 0.90 -13.78
N PHE A 126 -3.03 0.58 -12.94
CA PHE A 126 -4.45 0.54 -13.33
C PHE A 126 -5.06 1.93 -13.56
N PHE A 127 -4.45 2.98 -13.01
CA PHE A 127 -4.91 4.36 -13.19
C PHE A 127 -4.23 5.11 -14.33
N GLN A 128 -3.30 4.50 -15.06
CA GLN A 128 -2.53 5.18 -16.12
C GLN A 128 -3.38 5.57 -17.33
N ARG A 129 -4.46 4.83 -17.63
CA ARG A 129 -5.29 5.04 -18.82
C ARG A 129 -6.71 5.51 -18.52
N VAL A 130 -7.06 5.66 -17.27
CA VAL A 130 -8.40 6.17 -16.92
C VAL A 130 -8.51 7.65 -17.29
N GLN A 131 -9.62 8.00 -17.92
CA GLN A 131 -9.91 9.39 -18.31
C GLN A 131 -10.52 10.13 -17.10
N LEU A 132 -9.68 10.50 -16.16
CA LEU A 132 -10.04 11.26 -14.97
C LEU A 132 -9.15 12.48 -14.83
N THR A 133 -9.67 13.52 -14.18
CA THR A 133 -8.86 14.66 -13.76
C THR A 133 -7.84 14.24 -12.70
N ARG A 134 -6.75 14.99 -12.56
CA ARG A 134 -5.73 14.78 -11.52
C ARG A 134 -6.34 14.68 -10.12
N HIS A 135 -7.31 15.54 -9.80
CA HIS A 135 -8.00 15.55 -8.51
C HIS A 135 -8.82 14.28 -8.30
N GLN A 136 -9.55 13.82 -9.31
CA GLN A 136 -10.31 12.57 -9.26
C GLN A 136 -9.41 11.35 -9.07
N VAL A 137 -8.28 11.29 -9.77
CA VAL A 137 -7.29 10.20 -9.60
C VAL A 137 -6.77 10.17 -8.17
N VAL A 138 -6.34 11.32 -7.64
CA VAL A 138 -5.78 11.40 -6.27
C VAL A 138 -6.82 11.03 -5.23
N ALA A 139 -8.04 11.55 -5.34
CA ALA A 139 -9.13 11.29 -4.40
C ALA A 139 -9.56 9.82 -4.41
N THR A 140 -9.80 9.27 -5.60
CA THR A 140 -10.29 7.89 -5.79
C THR A 140 -9.24 6.87 -5.32
N LYS A 141 -7.95 7.08 -5.67
CA LYS A 141 -6.84 6.25 -5.18
C LYS A 141 -6.68 6.32 -3.67
N ALA A 142 -6.86 7.49 -3.06
CA ALA A 142 -6.74 7.64 -1.61
C ALA A 142 -7.80 6.81 -0.88
N VAL A 143 -9.06 6.82 -1.34
CA VAL A 143 -10.12 5.97 -0.79
C VAL A 143 -9.81 4.49 -0.99
N ALA A 144 -9.43 4.08 -2.21
CA ALA A 144 -9.10 2.69 -2.50
C ALA A 144 -7.96 2.16 -1.61
N GLN A 145 -6.92 2.97 -1.40
CA GLN A 145 -5.82 2.64 -0.49
C GLN A 145 -6.26 2.57 0.96
N ALA A 146 -7.09 3.51 1.43
CA ALA A 146 -7.63 3.49 2.78
C ALA A 146 -8.43 2.20 3.04
N LEU A 147 -9.30 1.80 2.12
CA LEU A 147 -10.05 0.54 2.19
C LEU A 147 -9.11 -0.68 2.19
N GLY A 148 -8.08 -0.70 1.35
CA GLY A 148 -7.07 -1.76 1.35
C GLY A 148 -6.29 -1.85 2.66
N HIS A 149 -6.04 -0.73 3.34
CA HIS A 149 -5.40 -0.74 4.66
C HIS A 149 -6.35 -1.17 5.78
N ILE A 150 -7.65 -0.86 5.69
CA ILE A 150 -8.68 -1.43 6.57
C ILE A 150 -8.70 -2.96 6.42
N SER A 151 -8.76 -3.47 5.19
CA SER A 151 -8.70 -4.92 4.91
C SER A 151 -7.47 -5.57 5.52
N LYS A 152 -6.30 -4.94 5.39
CA LYS A 152 -5.05 -5.43 5.97
C LYS A 152 -5.07 -5.46 7.50
N VAL A 153 -5.58 -4.41 8.15
CA VAL A 153 -5.70 -4.36 9.61
C VAL A 153 -6.65 -5.43 10.12
N ILE A 154 -7.80 -5.66 9.45
CA ILE A 154 -8.75 -6.72 9.80
C ILE A 154 -8.10 -8.09 9.60
N PHE A 155 -7.44 -8.32 8.47
CA PHE A 155 -6.83 -9.59 8.13
C PHE A 155 -5.74 -9.97 9.15
N TYR A 156 -4.74 -9.13 9.32
CA TYR A 156 -3.62 -9.41 10.23
C TYR A 156 -3.97 -9.23 11.70
N GLY A 157 -4.90 -8.34 12.04
CA GLY A 157 -5.42 -8.18 13.39
C GLY A 157 -6.17 -9.42 13.89
N GLY A 158 -6.97 -10.05 13.02
CA GLY A 158 -7.64 -11.32 13.30
C GLY A 158 -6.64 -12.45 13.50
N PHE A 159 -5.64 -12.58 12.63
CA PHE A 159 -4.58 -13.60 12.77
C PHE A 159 -3.71 -13.39 14.01
N ALA A 160 -3.29 -12.16 14.31
CA ALA A 160 -2.50 -11.86 15.49
C ALA A 160 -3.24 -12.23 16.78
N ALA A 161 -4.55 -11.95 16.83
CA ALA A 161 -5.38 -12.30 17.96
C ALA A 161 -5.53 -13.84 18.14
N SER A 162 -5.74 -14.57 17.03
CA SER A 162 -5.87 -16.04 17.07
C SER A 162 -4.58 -16.78 17.40
N ALA A 163 -3.42 -16.20 17.05
CA ALA A 163 -2.10 -16.77 17.34
C ALA A 163 -1.55 -16.45 18.74
N GLY A 164 -2.32 -15.74 19.58
CA GLY A 164 -1.87 -15.31 20.90
C GLY A 164 -0.71 -14.29 20.87
N GLN A 165 -0.37 -13.77 19.70
CA GLN A 165 0.66 -12.74 19.54
C GLN A 165 0.07 -11.39 19.93
N GLN A 166 0.16 -11.01 21.19
CA GLN A 166 -0.39 -9.77 21.73
C GLN A 166 0.57 -8.59 21.72
N ASP A 167 1.60 -8.59 20.89
CA ASP A 167 2.51 -7.46 20.74
C ASP A 167 1.87 -6.33 19.91
N TRP A 168 0.73 -5.87 20.38
CA TRP A 168 0.09 -4.67 19.83
C TRP A 168 0.96 -3.45 20.15
N PRO A 169 1.13 -2.54 19.20
CA PRO A 169 1.80 -1.27 19.45
C PRO A 169 1.17 -0.56 20.64
N THR A 170 1.98 -0.05 21.55
CA THR A 170 1.47 0.72 22.69
C THR A 170 0.69 1.95 22.22
N LEU A 171 -0.32 2.34 22.99
CA LEU A 171 -1.21 3.45 22.63
C LEU A 171 -0.44 4.75 22.32
N TRP A 172 0.60 5.06 23.10
CA TRP A 172 1.42 6.26 22.85
C TRP A 172 2.16 6.20 21.51
N LEU A 173 2.64 5.02 21.11
CA LEU A 173 3.32 4.80 19.83
C LEU A 173 2.33 4.98 18.66
N LEU A 174 1.11 4.48 18.81
CA LEU A 174 0.03 4.70 17.83
C LEU A 174 -0.31 6.18 17.69
N CYS A 175 -0.49 6.89 18.81
CA CYS A 175 -0.76 8.33 18.79
C CYS A 175 0.39 9.12 18.12
N ALA A 176 1.64 8.83 18.49
CA ALA A 176 2.81 9.46 17.89
C ALA A 176 2.89 9.20 16.38
N ALA A 177 2.62 7.96 15.95
CA ALA A 177 2.62 7.57 14.55
C ALA A 177 1.50 8.28 13.74
N ILE A 178 0.31 8.40 14.30
CA ILE A 178 -0.82 9.12 13.69
C ILE A 178 -0.49 10.60 13.52
N ILE A 179 -0.02 11.26 14.58
CA ILE A 179 0.36 12.69 14.55
C ILE A 179 1.47 12.91 13.51
N SER A 180 2.50 12.07 13.53
CA SER A 180 3.61 12.14 12.55
C SER A 180 3.14 11.91 11.12
N SER A 181 2.17 11.01 10.91
CA SER A 181 1.57 10.75 9.59
C SER A 181 0.82 11.95 9.04
N ILE A 182 0.02 12.62 9.87
CA ILE A 182 -0.72 13.84 9.50
C ILE A 182 0.27 14.98 9.20
N ALA A 183 1.23 15.22 10.09
CA ALA A 183 2.26 16.23 9.91
C ALA A 183 3.08 15.98 8.63
N GLY A 184 3.56 14.74 8.44
CA GLY A 184 4.32 14.35 7.25
C GLY A 184 3.52 14.48 5.95
N THR A 185 2.23 14.14 5.96
CA THR A 185 1.34 14.33 4.78
C THR A 185 1.16 15.80 4.45
N THR A 186 0.99 16.65 5.47
CA THR A 186 0.82 18.10 5.30
C THR A 186 2.10 18.77 4.78
N ILE A 187 3.26 18.43 5.36
CA ILE A 187 4.57 18.93 4.91
C ILE A 187 4.88 18.41 3.51
N GLY A 188 4.64 17.12 3.26
CA GLY A 188 4.88 16.48 1.97
C GLY A 188 4.08 17.13 0.84
N LYS A 189 2.85 17.58 1.10
CA LYS A 189 2.07 18.36 0.14
C LYS A 189 2.77 19.66 -0.23
N ARG A 190 3.24 20.41 0.75
CA ARG A 190 3.95 21.70 0.51
C ARG A 190 5.24 21.51 -0.31
N VAL A 191 5.96 20.42 -0.08
CA VAL A 191 7.17 20.08 -0.85
C VAL A 191 6.79 19.71 -2.28
N LEU A 192 5.76 18.85 -2.44
CA LEU A 192 5.28 18.42 -3.76
C LEU A 192 4.80 19.59 -4.62
N ASP A 193 4.10 20.56 -4.01
CA ASP A 193 3.60 21.74 -4.72
C ASP A 193 4.72 22.63 -5.28
N LYS A 194 5.96 22.49 -4.78
CA LYS A 194 7.16 23.23 -5.22
C LYS A 194 8.04 22.44 -6.19
N MET A 195 7.80 21.14 -6.38
CA MET A 195 8.62 20.28 -7.24
C MET A 195 8.05 20.21 -8.66
N GLN A 196 8.92 20.14 -9.65
CA GLN A 196 8.56 19.80 -11.02
C GLN A 196 8.23 18.31 -11.11
N ASP A 197 7.19 17.97 -11.88
CA ASP A 197 6.69 16.58 -11.99
C ASP A 197 7.81 15.61 -12.45
N ALA A 198 8.60 15.96 -13.47
CA ALA A 198 9.69 15.10 -13.97
C ALA A 198 10.73 14.80 -12.89
N THR A 199 11.14 15.82 -12.12
CA THR A 199 12.10 15.68 -11.03
C THR A 199 11.54 14.79 -9.92
N PHE A 200 10.28 14.99 -9.55
CA PHE A 200 9.59 14.17 -8.56
C PHE A 200 9.53 12.69 -8.97
N PHE A 201 9.10 12.41 -10.20
CA PHE A 201 9.00 11.02 -10.69
C PHE A 201 10.37 10.33 -10.72
N ASN A 202 11.41 10.99 -11.24
CA ASN A 202 12.76 10.43 -11.32
C ASN A 202 13.34 10.11 -9.93
N TRP A 203 13.24 11.03 -8.98
CA TRP A 203 13.70 10.79 -7.61
C TRP A 203 12.92 9.70 -6.91
N THR A 204 11.58 9.72 -7.01
CA THR A 204 10.72 8.70 -6.42
C THR A 204 11.07 7.31 -6.95
N GLN A 205 11.27 7.17 -8.26
CA GLN A 205 11.65 5.90 -8.88
C GLN A 205 13.02 5.42 -8.39
N ARG A 206 14.04 6.28 -8.41
CA ARG A 206 15.40 5.93 -7.95
C ARG A 206 15.38 5.46 -6.49
N ILE A 207 14.72 6.20 -5.61
CA ILE A 207 14.63 5.85 -4.19
C ILE A 207 13.86 4.53 -4.01
N MET A 208 12.75 4.31 -4.72
CA MET A 208 12.00 3.06 -4.62
C MET A 208 12.83 1.85 -5.05
N LEU A 209 13.60 1.95 -6.15
CA LEU A 209 14.48 0.87 -6.61
C LEU A 209 15.63 0.63 -5.62
N SER A 210 16.25 1.68 -5.08
CA SER A 210 17.31 1.55 -4.07
C SER A 210 16.80 0.88 -2.79
N VAL A 211 15.64 1.30 -2.28
CA VAL A 211 15.01 0.67 -1.12
C VAL A 211 14.66 -0.79 -1.43
N GLY A 212 14.13 -1.07 -2.63
CA GLY A 212 13.85 -2.43 -3.09
C GLY A 212 15.10 -3.31 -3.06
N ALA A 213 16.24 -2.82 -3.57
CA ALA A 213 17.52 -3.55 -3.55
C ALA A 213 17.97 -3.88 -2.11
N VAL A 214 17.89 -2.90 -1.20
CA VAL A 214 18.25 -3.11 0.22
C VAL A 214 17.36 -4.17 0.88
N LEU A 215 16.04 -4.16 0.60
CA LEU A 215 15.11 -5.15 1.16
C LEU A 215 15.35 -6.56 0.61
N ILE A 216 15.67 -6.68 -0.69
CA ILE A 216 16.05 -7.97 -1.30
C ILE A 216 17.35 -8.48 -0.66
N ALA A 217 18.38 -7.64 -0.56
CA ALA A 217 19.66 -8.02 0.07
C ALA A 217 19.44 -8.49 1.52
N ARG A 218 18.58 -7.79 2.29
CA ARG A 218 18.24 -8.18 3.66
C ARG A 218 17.49 -9.52 3.71
N ALA A 219 16.56 -9.76 2.78
CA ALA A 219 15.84 -11.03 2.70
C ALA A 219 16.80 -12.18 2.40
N LEU A 220 17.71 -12.00 1.44
CA LEU A 220 18.73 -12.99 1.10
C LEU A 220 19.68 -13.29 2.26
N TYR A 221 20.07 -12.25 3.04
CA TYR A 221 20.91 -12.42 4.24
C TYR A 221 20.19 -13.24 5.34
N LEU A 222 18.87 -13.18 5.41
CA LEU A 222 18.06 -13.91 6.39
C LEU A 222 17.71 -15.34 5.96
N MET A 223 18.00 -15.72 4.71
CA MET A 223 17.80 -17.09 4.24
C MET A 223 18.77 -18.02 4.95
N PRO A 224 18.30 -19.16 5.47
CA PRO A 224 19.21 -20.20 5.97
C PRO A 224 20.10 -20.71 4.84
N ALA A 225 21.39 -20.92 5.15
CA ALA A 225 22.36 -21.52 4.22
C ALA A 225 22.02 -23.00 3.95
#